data_47940a8bb8ccf6eca701bf28986992eb
#
_entry.id   47940a8bb8ccf6eca701bf28986992eb
#
_cell.length_a   1.000
_cell.length_b   1.000
_cell.length_c   1.000
_cell.angle_alpha   90.00
_cell.angle_beta   90.00
_cell.angle_gamma   90.00
#
_symmetry.space_group_name_H-M   'P 1'
#
loop_
_entity.id
_entity.type
_entity.pdbx_description
1 polymer ?
#
loop_
_entity_poly.entity_id
_entity_poly.type
_entity_poly.pdbx_seq_one_letter_code
_entity_poly.pdbx_strand_id
1 'polypeptide(L)' 'MAIGGYTYQIGDLFTTSTAGVTGRIEKFTPVRNNVTRVMLRLANNQTRFAMVKTY' A
#
# COMPACT_ATOMS: atom_id res chain seq x y z
N MET A 1 0.80 7.25 -7.02
CA MET A 1 -0.42 6.44 -7.19
C MET A 1 -1.53 6.94 -6.29
N ALA A 2 -2.72 7.08 -6.80
CA ALA A 2 -3.85 7.58 -6.03
C ALA A 2 -4.59 6.43 -5.34
N ILE A 3 -4.74 6.54 -4.03
CA ILE A 3 -5.45 5.55 -3.22
C ILE A 3 -6.40 6.31 -2.31
N GLY A 4 -7.70 6.07 -2.47
CA GLY A 4 -8.71 6.68 -1.60
C GLY A 4 -8.68 8.21 -1.58
N GLY A 5 -8.36 8.85 -2.69
CA GLY A 5 -8.30 10.31 -2.77
C GLY A 5 -6.96 10.92 -2.39
N TYR A 6 -6.00 10.10 -1.94
CA TYR A 6 -4.65 10.57 -1.62
C TYR A 6 -3.65 10.02 -2.61
N THR A 7 -2.58 10.78 -2.87
CA THR A 7 -1.49 10.33 -3.73
C THR A 7 -0.35 9.79 -2.88
N TYR A 8 0.08 8.57 -3.17
CA TYR A 8 1.17 7.89 -2.47
C TYR A 8 2.31 7.59 -3.43
N GLN A 9 3.52 7.60 -2.89
CA GLN A 9 4.74 7.27 -3.61
C GLN A 9 5.52 6.20 -2.85
N ILE A 10 6.47 5.57 -3.54
CA ILE A 10 7.42 4.68 -2.89
C ILE A 10 8.13 5.45 -1.78
N GLY A 11 8.19 4.86 -0.59
CA GLY A 11 8.79 5.48 0.58
C GLY A 11 7.80 6.15 1.52
N ASP A 12 6.56 6.36 1.09
CA ASP A 12 5.53 6.95 1.95
C ASP A 12 5.02 5.93 2.96
N LEU A 13 4.52 6.44 4.08
CA LEU A 13 3.84 5.60 5.07
C LEU A 13 2.40 5.37 4.63
N PHE A 14 1.93 4.16 4.80
CA PHE A 14 0.56 3.78 4.47
C PHE A 14 0.01 2.87 5.55
N THR A 15 -1.23 3.11 5.97
CA THR A 15 -1.93 2.30 6.97
C THR A 15 -3.05 1.53 6.30
N THR A 16 -3.07 0.21 6.46
CA THR A 16 -4.13 -0.62 5.90
C THR A 16 -5.43 -0.38 6.66
N SER A 17 -6.54 -0.27 5.94
CA SER A 17 -7.84 0.00 6.56
C SER A 17 -8.39 -1.23 7.29
N THR A 18 -8.06 -2.43 6.83
CA THR A 18 -8.60 -3.66 7.40
C THR A 18 -7.92 -4.06 8.71
N ALA A 19 -6.58 -4.05 8.71
CA ALA A 19 -5.82 -4.53 9.87
C ALA A 19 -5.20 -3.40 10.69
N GLY A 20 -5.24 -2.16 10.21
CA GLY A 20 -4.63 -1.02 10.88
C GLY A 20 -3.12 -1.09 10.93
N VAL A 21 -2.50 -1.82 10.00
CA VAL A 21 -1.05 -1.99 9.96
C VAL A 21 -0.44 -0.84 9.17
N THR A 22 0.57 -0.19 9.75
CA THR A 22 1.30 0.89 9.10
C THR A 22 2.66 0.40 8.65
N GLY A 23 3.01 0.69 7.40
CA GLY A 23 4.32 0.35 6.85
C GLY A 23 4.73 1.35 5.79
N ARG A 24 5.99 1.25 5.37
CA ARG A 24 6.52 2.09 4.30
C ARG A 24 6.32 1.39 2.97
N ILE A 25 5.78 2.09 1.99
CA ILE A 25 5.50 1.53 0.67
C ILE A 25 6.82 1.25 -0.04
N GLU A 26 6.99 0.01 -0.50
CA GLU A 26 8.18 -0.39 -1.25
C GLU A 26 7.88 -0.66 -2.72
N LYS A 27 6.66 -1.09 -3.04
CA LYS A 27 6.32 -1.45 -4.40
C LYS A 27 4.82 -1.39 -4.63
N PHE A 28 4.43 -1.01 -5.84
CA PHE A 28 3.07 -1.11 -6.33
C PHE A 28 3.02 -2.18 -7.41
N THR A 29 2.10 -3.13 -7.31
CA THR A 29 1.93 -4.17 -8.32
C THR A 29 0.48 -4.18 -8.78
N PRO A 30 0.18 -3.73 -9.99
CA PRO A 30 -1.17 -3.79 -10.52
C PRO A 30 -1.64 -5.25 -10.60
N VAL A 31 -2.85 -5.52 -10.11
CA VAL A 31 -3.42 -6.85 -10.12
C VAL A 31 -4.51 -6.93 -11.20
N ARG A 32 -5.36 -5.90 -11.27
CA ARG A 32 -6.42 -5.76 -12.26
C ARG A 32 -6.85 -4.30 -12.30
N ASN A 33 -7.85 -4.00 -13.11
CA ASN A 33 -8.36 -2.62 -13.21
C ASN A 33 -8.77 -2.10 -11.83
N ASN A 34 -8.23 -0.95 -11.46
CA ASN A 34 -8.55 -0.25 -10.22
C ASN A 34 -8.20 -1.03 -8.95
N VAL A 35 -7.37 -2.09 -9.06
CA VAL A 35 -6.89 -2.83 -7.88
C VAL A 35 -5.39 -3.01 -8.00
N THR A 36 -4.68 -2.57 -6.98
CA THR A 36 -3.22 -2.65 -6.91
C THR A 36 -2.80 -3.28 -5.59
N ARG A 37 -1.82 -4.16 -5.66
CA ARG A 37 -1.20 -4.72 -4.46
C ARG A 37 -0.06 -3.81 -4.04
N VAL A 38 -0.08 -3.39 -2.79
CA VAL A 38 0.95 -2.53 -2.21
C VAL A 38 1.81 -3.37 -1.29
N MET A 39 3.12 -3.34 -1.49
CA MET A 39 4.07 -4.01 -0.61
C MET A 39 4.55 -3.03 0.45
N LEU A 40 4.35 -3.39 1.72
CA LEU A 40 4.72 -2.55 2.85
C LEU A 40 5.85 -3.18 3.64
N ARG A 41 6.81 -2.35 4.03
CA ARG A 41 7.87 -2.74 4.96
C ARG A 41 7.52 -2.21 6.33
N LEU A 42 7.39 -3.10 7.31
CA LEU A 42 7.03 -2.74 8.67
C LEU A 42 8.26 -2.38 9.50
N ALA A 43 8.02 -1.79 10.68
CA ALA A 43 9.10 -1.37 11.57
C ALA A 43 10.00 -2.52 12.04
N ASN A 44 9.43 -3.74 12.15
CA ASN A 44 10.18 -4.93 12.53
C ASN A 44 10.85 -5.61 11.33
N ASN A 45 10.97 -4.91 10.21
CA ASN A 45 11.59 -5.38 8.97
C ASN A 45 10.81 -6.50 8.28
N GLN A 46 9.58 -6.74 8.67
CA GLN A 46 8.69 -7.69 7.99
C GLN A 46 8.01 -7.03 6.81
N THR A 47 7.56 -7.85 5.88
CA THR A 47 6.87 -7.39 4.68
C THR A 47 5.39 -7.77 4.77
N ARG A 48 4.52 -6.84 4.37
CA ARG A 48 3.09 -7.08 4.25
C ARG A 48 2.59 -6.62 2.91
N PHE A 49 1.55 -7.30 2.42
CA PHE A 49 0.88 -6.91 1.20
C PHE A 49 -0.54 -6.46 1.52
N ALA A 50 -0.97 -5.41 0.84
CA ALA A 50 -2.34 -4.90 0.97
C ALA A 50 -2.92 -4.71 -0.42
N MET A 51 -4.18 -5.11 -0.61
CA MET A 51 -4.91 -4.87 -1.84
C MET A 51 -5.69 -3.59 -1.67
N VAL A 52 -5.48 -2.64 -2.57
CA VAL A 52 -6.12 -1.33 -2.49
C VAL A 52 -6.82 -1.01 -3.80
N LYS A 53 -7.89 -0.26 -3.71
CA LYS A 53 -8.56 0.27 -4.90
C LYS A 53 -7.92 1.58 -5.30
N THR A 54 -7.57 1.68 -6.57
CA THR A 54 -6.99 2.89 -7.15
C THR A 54 -7.98 3.46 -8.15
N TYR A 55 -8.24 4.75 -8.03
CA TYR A 55 -9.19 5.43 -8.91
C TYR A 55 -8.47 6.38 -9.85
#